data_e281ab16622f77f74f717ae68a24d615
#
_entry.id   e281ab16622f77f74f717ae68a24d615
#
_cell.length_a   1.000
_cell.length_b   1.000
_cell.length_c   1.000
_cell.angle_alpha   90.00
_cell.angle_beta   90.00
_cell.angle_gamma   90.00
#
_symmetry.space_group_name_H-M   'P 1'
#
loop_
_entity.id
_entity.type
_entity.pdbx_description
1 polymer ?
#
loop_
_entity_poly.entity_id
_entity_poly.type
_entity_poly.pdbx_seq_one_letter_code
_entity_poly.pdbx_strand_id
1 'polypeptide(L)'
;MRKMGCFAALLVLLLIGIFLWPESEPPLRTDVEPLQRRLVLDGGISSAQWRARQKYDYGWGPPVQDNYIVITGLVEVPAVAEMFAAVRDALPVSLNFEGDVFDAAESATMLESLNAQMQERGDEEWKPCRLKHFAWDRQRNRVYIELECR
;
A
#
# COMPACT_ATOMS: atom_id res chain seq x y z
N MET A 1 -26.48 23.58 -43.38
CA MET A 1 -26.61 22.40 -42.48
C MET A 1 -25.30 21.63 -42.18
N ARG A 2 -24.11 22.16 -42.46
CA ARG A 2 -22.81 21.45 -42.21
C ARG A 2 -22.07 21.84 -40.93
N LYS A 3 -22.56 22.79 -40.13
CA LYS A 3 -21.85 23.31 -38.94
C LYS A 3 -22.20 22.59 -37.60
N MET A 4 -23.28 21.81 -37.57
CA MET A 4 -23.67 21.08 -36.35
C MET A 4 -22.85 19.80 -36.09
N GLY A 5 -22.30 19.18 -37.12
CA GLY A 5 -21.53 17.95 -36.99
C GLY A 5 -20.16 18.13 -36.30
N CYS A 6 -19.49 19.27 -36.51
CA CYS A 6 -18.19 19.55 -35.87
C CYS A 6 -18.29 19.77 -34.36
N PHE A 7 -19.37 20.41 -33.88
CA PHE A 7 -19.56 20.66 -32.46
C PHE A 7 -19.83 19.37 -31.67
N ALA A 8 -20.62 18.47 -32.22
CA ALA A 8 -20.89 17.17 -31.60
C ALA A 8 -19.62 16.30 -31.52
N ALA A 9 -18.81 16.28 -32.57
CA ALA A 9 -17.53 15.55 -32.58
C ALA A 9 -16.52 16.10 -31.56
N LEU A 10 -16.45 17.42 -31.41
CA LEU A 10 -15.57 18.09 -30.46
C LEU A 10 -15.99 17.81 -29.00
N LEU A 11 -17.29 17.77 -28.74
CA LEU A 11 -17.87 17.48 -27.43
C LEU A 11 -17.62 16.03 -27.02
N VAL A 12 -17.72 15.09 -27.95
CA VAL A 12 -17.41 13.66 -27.75
C VAL A 12 -15.93 13.47 -27.47
N LEU A 13 -15.05 14.14 -28.21
CA LEU A 13 -13.59 14.08 -27.96
C LEU A 13 -13.20 14.69 -26.60
N LEU A 14 -13.88 15.77 -26.19
CA LEU A 14 -13.66 16.37 -24.85
C LEU A 14 -14.12 15.44 -23.73
N LEU A 15 -15.27 14.79 -23.88
CA LEU A 15 -15.78 13.81 -22.92
C LEU A 15 -14.85 12.57 -22.84
N ILE A 16 -14.39 12.07 -23.98
CA ILE A 16 -13.42 10.95 -24.01
C ILE A 16 -12.10 11.38 -23.35
N GLY A 17 -11.63 12.62 -23.59
CA GLY A 17 -10.42 13.15 -22.96
C GLY A 17 -10.53 13.25 -21.41
N ILE A 18 -11.72 13.58 -20.90
CA ILE A 18 -11.97 13.63 -19.44
C ILE A 18 -12.02 12.21 -18.85
N PHE A 19 -12.61 11.25 -19.56
CA PHE A 19 -12.68 9.85 -19.11
C PHE A 19 -11.37 9.08 -19.24
N LEU A 20 -10.48 9.50 -20.14
CA LEU A 20 -9.16 8.89 -20.34
C LEU A 20 -8.03 9.62 -19.59
N TRP A 21 -8.37 10.63 -18.75
CA TRP A 21 -7.34 11.27 -17.94
C TRP A 21 -6.80 10.22 -16.96
N PRO A 22 -5.53 9.80 -17.09
CA PRO A 22 -4.97 8.83 -16.18
C PRO A 22 -5.00 9.43 -14.78
N GLU A 23 -5.55 8.68 -13.82
CA GLU A 23 -5.40 9.05 -12.40
C GLU A 23 -3.91 9.27 -12.16
N SER A 24 -3.53 10.47 -11.76
CA SER A 24 -2.14 10.78 -11.45
C SER A 24 -1.71 9.86 -10.32
N GLU A 25 -0.70 9.03 -10.58
CA GLU A 25 -0.15 8.18 -9.53
C GLU A 25 0.32 9.05 -8.36
N PRO A 26 -0.01 8.65 -7.11
CA PRO A 26 0.44 9.39 -5.96
C PRO A 26 1.98 9.43 -5.94
N PRO A 27 2.59 10.52 -5.43
CA PRO A 27 4.03 10.68 -5.43
C PRO A 27 4.72 9.58 -4.62
N LEU A 28 5.86 9.09 -5.12
CA LEU A 28 6.74 8.21 -4.36
C LEU A 28 7.37 9.00 -3.22
N ARG A 29 7.27 8.49 -2.01
CA ARG A 29 7.79 9.08 -0.79
C ARG A 29 8.96 8.26 -0.25
N THR A 30 9.88 8.91 0.44
CA THR A 30 11.06 8.28 1.06
C THR A 30 11.19 8.58 2.56
N ASP A 31 10.28 9.37 3.11
CA ASP A 31 10.23 9.70 4.51
C ASP A 31 9.83 8.47 5.35
N VAL A 32 10.63 8.16 6.36
CA VAL A 32 10.46 6.97 7.20
C VAL A 32 9.49 7.23 8.37
N GLU A 33 9.49 8.45 8.91
CA GLU A 33 8.75 8.80 10.11
C GLU A 33 7.24 8.48 10.05
N PRO A 34 6.49 8.78 8.98
CA PRO A 34 5.07 8.44 8.89
C PRO A 34 4.80 6.93 8.91
N LEU A 35 5.73 6.13 8.39
CA LEU A 35 5.62 4.68 8.41
C LEU A 35 5.94 4.11 9.79
N GLN A 36 6.97 4.63 10.47
CA GLN A 36 7.34 4.20 11.82
C GLN A 36 6.23 4.43 12.85
N ARG A 37 5.44 5.48 12.67
CA ARG A 37 4.28 5.75 13.52
C ARG A 37 3.13 4.76 13.32
N ARG A 38 3.03 4.16 12.13
CA ARG A 38 1.93 3.26 11.73
C ARG A 38 2.33 1.78 11.80
N LEU A 39 3.58 1.50 11.45
CA LEU A 39 4.17 0.16 11.47
C LEU A 39 5.19 0.08 12.59
N VAL A 40 4.73 -0.37 13.75
CA VAL A 40 5.58 -0.50 14.93
C VAL A 40 6.38 -1.78 14.84
N LEU A 41 7.66 -1.67 14.47
CA LEU A 41 8.60 -2.78 14.38
C LEU A 41 9.71 -2.63 15.42
N ASP A 42 10.07 -3.73 16.04
CA ASP A 42 11.27 -3.78 16.90
C ASP A 42 12.51 -3.56 16.01
N GLY A 43 13.32 -2.57 16.34
CA GLY A 43 14.46 -2.14 15.53
C GLY A 43 14.15 -1.08 14.48
N GLY A 44 12.88 -0.75 14.28
CA GLY A 44 12.44 0.34 13.40
C GLY A 44 12.64 0.07 11.90
N ILE A 45 12.53 1.14 11.11
CA ILE A 45 12.72 1.17 9.66
C ILE A 45 13.92 2.09 9.38
N SER A 46 14.91 1.60 8.65
CA SER A 46 16.11 2.40 8.30
C SER A 46 15.95 3.21 7.02
N SER A 47 15.24 2.68 6.03
CA SER A 47 14.90 3.37 4.80
C SER A 47 13.55 2.91 4.26
N ALA A 48 12.93 3.75 3.44
CA ALA A 48 11.64 3.45 2.84
C ALA A 48 11.47 4.09 1.46
N GLN A 49 10.71 3.41 0.61
CA GLN A 49 10.12 3.95 -0.62
C GLN A 49 8.66 3.51 -0.65
N TRP A 50 7.73 4.46 -0.64
CA TRP A 50 6.32 4.13 -0.48
C TRP A 50 5.38 5.12 -1.16
N ARG A 51 4.15 4.66 -1.42
CA ARG A 51 3.05 5.47 -1.93
C ARG A 51 1.81 5.27 -1.05
N ALA A 52 1.02 6.32 -0.91
CA ALA A 52 -0.28 6.28 -0.26
C ALA A 52 -1.37 6.55 -1.29
N ARG A 53 -2.32 5.63 -1.43
CA ARG A 53 -3.48 5.79 -2.31
C ARG A 53 -4.74 5.83 -1.46
N GLN A 54 -5.57 6.85 -1.69
CA GLN A 54 -6.90 6.87 -1.13
C GLN A 54 -7.81 5.95 -1.94
N LYS A 55 -8.51 5.05 -1.27
CA LYS A 55 -9.51 4.17 -1.87
C LYS A 55 -10.89 4.47 -1.29
N TYR A 56 -11.89 4.27 -2.12
CA TYR A 56 -13.29 4.45 -1.76
C TYR A 56 -13.98 3.10 -1.90
N ASP A 57 -14.64 2.64 -0.85
CA ASP A 57 -15.47 1.44 -0.93
C ASP A 57 -16.90 1.87 -1.27
N TYR A 58 -17.32 1.60 -2.51
CA TYR A 58 -18.68 1.83 -2.97
C TYR A 58 -19.49 0.55 -2.73
N GLY A 59 -19.95 0.34 -1.49
CA GLY A 59 -20.86 -0.75 -1.20
C GLY A 59 -22.20 -0.61 -1.92
N TRP A 60 -22.88 -1.73 -2.18
CA TRP A 60 -24.29 -1.75 -2.63
C TRP A 60 -25.18 -1.28 -1.47
N GLY A 61 -25.44 0.01 -1.37
CA GLY A 61 -26.26 0.62 -0.31
C GLY A 61 -26.22 2.15 -0.37
N PRO A 62 -26.91 2.85 0.52
CA PRO A 62 -26.75 4.30 0.63
C PRO A 62 -25.27 4.58 0.88
N PRO A 63 -24.68 5.64 0.27
CA PRO A 63 -23.24 5.85 0.25
C PRO A 63 -22.69 6.08 1.65
N VAL A 64 -22.32 5.00 2.32
CA VAL A 64 -21.38 5.06 3.43
C VAL A 64 -20.01 5.08 2.77
N GLN A 65 -19.47 6.27 2.61
CA GLN A 65 -18.12 6.47 2.09
C GLN A 65 -17.13 6.04 3.18
N ASP A 66 -16.81 4.76 3.24
CA ASP A 66 -15.65 4.31 4.00
C ASP A 66 -14.40 4.63 3.18
N ASN A 67 -13.86 5.81 3.45
CA ASN A 67 -12.59 6.22 2.88
C ASN A 67 -11.48 5.52 3.65
N TYR A 68 -10.61 4.81 2.97
CA TYR A 68 -9.41 4.23 3.56
C TYR A 68 -8.18 4.53 2.71
N ILE A 69 -7.03 4.52 3.33
CA ILE A 69 -5.74 4.75 2.68
C ILE A 69 -5.01 3.43 2.60
N VAL A 70 -4.56 3.07 1.40
CA VAL A 70 -3.63 1.95 1.20
C VAL A 70 -2.24 2.51 1.00
N ILE A 71 -1.31 2.08 1.86
CA ILE A 71 0.10 2.40 1.77
C ILE A 71 0.82 1.16 1.27
N THR A 72 1.51 1.27 0.14
CA THR A 72 2.36 0.22 -0.39
C THR A 72 3.80 0.70 -0.47
N GLY A 73 4.77 -0.14 -0.16
CA GLY A 73 6.15 0.29 -0.21
C GLY A 73 7.17 -0.81 0.01
N LEU A 74 8.43 -0.45 -0.23
CA LEU A 74 9.60 -1.24 0.13
C LEU A 74 10.31 -0.54 1.29
N VAL A 75 10.57 -1.27 2.36
CA VAL A 75 11.25 -0.78 3.55
C VAL A 75 12.45 -1.64 3.89
N GLU A 76 13.45 -1.05 4.49
CA GLU A 76 14.58 -1.77 5.08
C GLU A 76 14.35 -1.89 6.59
N VAL A 77 14.28 -3.13 7.05
CA VAL A 77 14.08 -3.48 8.47
C VAL A 77 15.33 -4.20 8.95
N PRO A 78 16.14 -3.60 9.83
CA PRO A 78 17.42 -4.19 10.25
C PRO A 78 17.33 -5.61 10.83
N ALA A 79 16.27 -5.90 11.56
CA ALA A 79 16.07 -7.21 12.21
C ALA A 79 15.28 -8.22 11.34
N VAL A 80 15.01 -7.94 10.06
CA VAL A 80 14.12 -8.78 9.24
C VAL A 80 14.59 -10.22 9.10
N ALA A 81 15.90 -10.45 8.95
CA ALA A 81 16.45 -11.79 8.82
C ALA A 81 16.21 -12.64 10.07
N GLU A 82 16.34 -12.03 11.27
CA GLU A 82 16.08 -12.68 12.54
C GLU A 82 14.58 -12.97 12.72
N MET A 83 13.73 -12.03 12.33
CA MET A 83 12.28 -12.20 12.36
C MET A 83 11.86 -13.40 11.50
N PHE A 84 12.37 -13.51 10.27
CA PHE A 84 12.05 -14.62 9.37
C PHE A 84 12.74 -15.94 9.76
N ALA A 85 13.85 -15.91 10.49
CA ALA A 85 14.46 -17.12 11.05
C ALA A 85 13.62 -17.74 12.18
N ALA A 86 12.81 -16.96 12.86
CA ALA A 86 11.96 -17.42 13.97
C ALA A 86 10.65 -18.09 13.49
N VAL A 87 10.24 -17.91 12.23
CA VAL A 87 9.00 -18.47 11.68
C VAL A 87 9.27 -19.67 10.79
N ARG A 88 8.32 -20.63 10.75
CA ARG A 88 8.42 -21.87 9.94
C ARG A 88 7.44 -21.93 8.78
N ASP A 89 6.47 -21.04 8.74
CA ASP A 89 5.37 -20.99 7.77
C ASP A 89 5.61 -19.99 6.63
N ALA A 90 6.84 -19.52 6.44
CA ALA A 90 7.17 -18.59 5.39
C ALA A 90 7.01 -19.25 4.00
N LEU A 91 6.15 -18.70 3.17
CA LEU A 91 5.87 -19.15 1.80
C LEU A 91 6.38 -18.13 0.78
N PRO A 92 6.79 -18.59 -0.40
CA PRO A 92 7.18 -17.70 -1.48
C PRO A 92 5.93 -16.96 -2.02
N VAL A 93 6.06 -15.65 -2.23
CA VAL A 93 5.07 -14.79 -2.88
C VAL A 93 5.76 -13.97 -3.96
N SER A 94 5.08 -13.76 -5.08
CA SER A 94 5.56 -12.86 -6.14
C SER A 94 4.83 -11.54 -6.02
N LEU A 95 5.58 -10.44 -5.91
CA LEU A 95 5.06 -9.11 -5.65
C LEU A 95 5.56 -8.14 -6.72
N ASN A 96 4.80 -7.07 -6.92
CA ASN A 96 5.16 -5.99 -7.83
C ASN A 96 5.11 -4.66 -7.08
N PHE A 97 6.19 -3.88 -7.19
CA PHE A 97 6.24 -2.51 -6.72
C PHE A 97 7.00 -1.65 -7.74
N GLU A 98 6.38 -0.56 -8.20
CA GLU A 98 6.95 0.37 -9.19
C GLU A 98 7.38 -0.31 -10.52
N GLY A 99 6.66 -1.36 -10.93
CA GLY A 99 6.98 -2.11 -12.15
C GLY A 99 8.05 -3.20 -11.97
N ASP A 100 8.72 -3.25 -10.82
CA ASP A 100 9.64 -4.34 -10.47
C ASP A 100 8.87 -5.52 -9.88
N VAL A 101 9.03 -6.68 -10.52
CA VAL A 101 8.52 -7.96 -10.01
C VAL A 101 9.64 -8.67 -9.27
N PHE A 102 9.39 -9.12 -8.05
CA PHE A 102 10.36 -9.83 -7.23
C PHE A 102 9.70 -10.92 -6.39
N ASP A 103 10.49 -11.92 -6.06
CA ASP A 103 10.10 -13.01 -5.19
C ASP A 103 10.49 -12.70 -3.75
N ALA A 104 9.51 -12.83 -2.87
CA ALA A 104 9.67 -12.57 -1.45
C ALA A 104 9.14 -13.75 -0.63
N ALA A 105 9.46 -13.78 0.66
CA ALA A 105 8.91 -14.74 1.61
C ALA A 105 7.91 -14.01 2.53
N GLU A 106 6.72 -14.57 2.71
CA GLU A 106 5.68 -14.06 3.61
C GLU A 106 5.26 -15.14 4.60
N SER A 107 5.01 -14.75 5.85
CA SER A 107 4.55 -15.63 6.92
C SER A 107 3.23 -15.13 7.49
N ALA A 108 2.21 -15.96 7.46
CA ALA A 108 0.90 -15.65 8.04
C ALA A 108 0.99 -15.46 9.55
N THR A 109 1.74 -16.31 10.25
CA THR A 109 1.94 -16.21 11.70
C THR A 109 2.61 -14.89 12.08
N MET A 110 3.63 -14.46 11.32
CA MET A 110 4.29 -13.17 11.54
C MET A 110 3.32 -12.02 11.29
N LEU A 111 2.56 -12.07 10.21
CA LEU A 111 1.60 -11.04 9.86
C LEU A 111 0.54 -10.85 10.95
N GLU A 112 0.01 -11.93 11.50
CA GLU A 112 -0.93 -11.91 12.62
C GLU A 112 -0.30 -11.32 13.88
N SER A 113 0.92 -11.72 14.21
CA SER A 113 1.66 -11.21 15.37
C SER A 113 1.92 -9.71 15.26
N LEU A 114 2.37 -9.24 14.10
CA LEU A 114 2.60 -7.80 13.86
C LEU A 114 1.31 -7.00 13.96
N ASN A 115 0.20 -7.50 13.41
CA ASN A 115 -1.10 -6.85 13.53
C ASN A 115 -1.57 -6.76 14.97
N ALA A 116 -1.39 -7.82 15.78
CA ALA A 116 -1.73 -7.79 17.21
C ALA A 116 -0.91 -6.73 17.95
N GLN A 117 0.41 -6.67 17.72
CA GLN A 117 1.27 -5.65 18.32
C GLN A 117 0.89 -4.22 17.92
N MET A 118 0.51 -4.01 16.65
CA MET A 118 0.06 -2.70 16.17
C MET A 118 -1.24 -2.27 16.85
N GLN A 119 -2.17 -3.20 17.09
CA GLN A 119 -3.41 -2.92 17.82
C GLN A 119 -3.19 -2.59 19.29
N GLU A 120 -2.25 -3.28 19.96
CA GLU A 120 -1.92 -3.03 21.36
C GLU A 120 -1.22 -1.68 21.58
N ARG A 121 -0.43 -1.24 20.60
CA ARG A 121 0.36 0.00 20.66
C ARG A 121 -0.34 1.21 20.02
N GLY A 122 -1.46 0.99 19.33
CA GLY A 122 -2.27 2.07 18.76
C GLY A 122 -2.90 2.92 19.86
N ASP A 123 -2.64 4.23 19.85
CA ASP A 123 -3.36 5.18 20.69
C ASP A 123 -4.67 5.61 20.01
N GLU A 124 -5.59 6.20 20.79
CA GLU A 124 -6.92 6.60 20.29
C GLU A 124 -6.87 7.70 19.23
N GLU A 125 -5.75 8.42 19.11
CA GLU A 125 -5.57 9.52 18.17
C GLU A 125 -5.31 9.02 16.73
N TRP A 126 -4.76 7.81 16.57
CA TRP A 126 -4.43 7.23 15.28
C TRP A 126 -5.19 5.93 15.08
N LYS A 127 -6.20 5.94 14.20
CA LYS A 127 -6.90 4.71 13.81
C LYS A 127 -5.86 3.66 13.37
N PRO A 128 -5.89 2.47 13.95
CA PRO A 128 -4.88 1.47 13.67
C PRO A 128 -4.92 1.07 12.20
N CYS A 129 -3.78 1.13 11.54
CA CYS A 129 -3.61 0.52 10.23
C CYS A 129 -3.57 -1.00 10.39
N ARG A 130 -4.06 -1.72 9.38
CA ARG A 130 -3.94 -3.15 9.27
C ARG A 130 -2.86 -3.49 8.26
N LEU A 131 -1.90 -4.28 8.64
CA LEU A 131 -0.87 -4.83 7.77
C LEU A 131 -1.48 -5.97 6.95
N LYS A 132 -1.50 -5.83 5.64
CA LYS A 132 -2.02 -6.82 4.69
C LYS A 132 -0.94 -7.72 4.14
N HIS A 133 0.24 -7.13 3.88
CA HIS A 133 1.41 -7.83 3.41
C HIS A 133 2.65 -7.36 4.17
N PHE A 134 3.49 -8.33 4.52
CA PHE A 134 4.82 -8.14 5.08
C PHE A 134 5.72 -9.25 4.52
N ALA A 135 6.34 -8.98 3.39
CA ALA A 135 7.06 -9.99 2.63
C ALA A 135 8.53 -9.58 2.43
N TRP A 136 9.45 -10.48 2.76
CA TRP A 136 10.87 -10.24 2.72
C TRP A 136 11.52 -10.71 1.42
N ASP A 137 12.03 -9.78 0.61
CA ASP A 137 12.95 -10.05 -0.49
C ASP A 137 14.37 -10.26 0.07
N ARG A 138 14.78 -11.52 0.14
CA ARG A 138 16.10 -11.92 0.66
C ARG A 138 17.25 -11.41 -0.21
N GLN A 139 17.06 -11.30 -1.51
CA GLN A 139 18.12 -10.92 -2.44
C GLN A 139 18.50 -9.44 -2.28
N ARG A 140 17.48 -8.58 -2.10
CA ARG A 140 17.66 -7.13 -1.96
C ARG A 140 17.67 -6.66 -0.50
N ASN A 141 17.45 -7.56 0.44
CA ASN A 141 17.28 -7.27 1.88
C ASN A 141 16.23 -6.19 2.15
N ARG A 142 15.12 -6.23 1.44
CA ARG A 142 14.00 -5.29 1.57
C ARG A 142 12.72 -6.03 1.91
N VAL A 143 11.83 -5.33 2.59
CA VAL A 143 10.50 -5.84 2.94
C VAL A 143 9.46 -5.08 2.16
N TYR A 144 8.62 -5.79 1.42
CA TYR A 144 7.40 -5.23 0.86
C TYR A 144 6.36 -5.15 1.97
N ILE A 145 5.73 -3.99 2.07
CA ILE A 145 4.62 -3.74 2.99
C ILE A 145 3.39 -3.26 2.25
N GLU A 146 2.23 -3.70 2.72
CA GLU A 146 0.94 -3.11 2.37
C GLU A 146 0.14 -2.88 3.64
N LEU A 147 -0.20 -1.62 3.91
CA LEU A 147 -0.98 -1.16 5.05
C LEU A 147 -2.33 -0.63 4.57
N GLU A 148 -3.40 -1.04 5.23
CA GLU A 148 -4.73 -0.47 5.08
C GLU A 148 -5.07 0.34 6.34
N CYS A 149 -5.27 1.66 6.18
CA CYS A 149 -5.54 2.60 7.27
C CYS A 149 -6.95 3.18 7.11
N ARG A 150 -7.81 3.03 8.10
CA ARG A 150 -9.20 3.54 8.13
C ARG A 150 -9.35 4.72 9.06
#